data_c60be28f782d80b7100457e9c656f28d
#
_entry.id   c60be28f782d80b7100457e9c656f28d
#
_cell.length_a   1.000
_cell.length_b   1.000
_cell.length_c   1.000
_cell.angle_alpha   90.00
_cell.angle_beta   90.00
_cell.angle_gamma   90.00
#
_symmetry.space_group_name_H-M   'P 1'
#
loop_
_entity.id
_entity.type
_entity.pdbx_description
1 polymer ?
#
loop_
_entity_poly.entity_id
_entity_poly.type
_entity_poly.pdbx_seq_one_letter_code
_entity_poly.pdbx_strand_id
1 'polypeptide(L)'
;MKKLSLFLIIISIISCKTVEVNQQRQQTTKTVVELGVIGKITKGIEINTFQTTTVPVYKQKIRVSADILAFDDNTFNTYAQAALQQNKKIKITYIDSVANKPGYANLQILDKVQVLDELNAPHNTGVNTYLQNATNNVLITGLSAYFDAIELSNISQAEEVYLINNKPKKYSLELVKSGKPFAIVDISKSVPFTYTTASFCWKKERGKISIANLTYKSETCARETYKNVAKLNKKINYYKY
;
A
#
# COMPACT_ATOMS: atom_id res chain seq x y z
N MET A 1 -11.28 33.17 -43.14
CA MET A 1 -11.87 32.33 -42.08
C MET A 1 -11.25 30.92 -42.11
N LYS A 2 -10.01 30.75 -41.70
CA LYS A 2 -9.30 29.42 -41.66
C LYS A 2 -8.18 29.42 -40.62
N LYS A 3 -8.42 29.83 -39.37
CA LYS A 3 -7.40 29.76 -38.28
C LYS A 3 -8.00 29.40 -36.91
N LEU A 4 -9.13 28.71 -36.85
CA LEU A 4 -9.78 28.37 -35.59
C LEU A 4 -9.86 26.85 -35.30
N SER A 5 -9.08 26.03 -36.01
CA SER A 5 -9.21 24.56 -35.89
C SER A 5 -7.99 23.87 -35.27
N LEU A 6 -7.02 24.62 -34.71
CA LEU A 6 -5.77 24.01 -34.18
C LEU A 6 -5.63 24.09 -32.65
N PHE A 7 -6.68 24.46 -31.91
CA PHE A 7 -6.60 24.65 -30.45
C PHE A 7 -7.31 23.59 -29.62
N LEU A 8 -7.78 22.52 -30.25
CA LEU A 8 -8.62 21.51 -29.54
C LEU A 8 -7.94 20.16 -29.28
N ILE A 9 -6.62 20.01 -29.37
CA ILE A 9 -5.94 18.69 -29.24
C ILE A 9 -4.94 18.64 -28.06
N ILE A 10 -4.99 19.55 -27.11
CA ILE A 10 -4.05 19.51 -25.96
C ILE A 10 -4.78 19.26 -24.63
N ILE A 11 -5.91 18.58 -24.64
CA ILE A 11 -6.61 18.17 -23.40
C ILE A 11 -6.70 16.65 -23.37
N SER A 12 -5.59 15.98 -23.25
CA SER A 12 -5.65 14.59 -22.80
C SER A 12 -4.24 14.10 -22.54
N ILE A 13 -3.84 14.01 -21.37
CA ILE A 13 -2.98 12.97 -20.75
C ILE A 13 -2.59 13.38 -19.33
N ILE A 14 -3.55 13.65 -18.48
CA ILE A 14 -3.31 13.48 -17.04
C ILE A 14 -3.69 12.03 -16.73
N SER A 15 -2.91 11.11 -17.23
CA SER A 15 -3.02 9.71 -16.85
C SER A 15 -2.30 9.52 -15.51
N CYS A 16 -3.05 9.44 -14.41
CA CYS A 16 -2.52 8.79 -13.21
C CYS A 16 -2.05 7.41 -13.64
N LYS A 17 -0.74 7.18 -13.68
CA LYS A 17 -0.20 5.85 -14.03
C LYS A 17 -0.62 4.85 -12.97
N THR A 18 -1.64 4.09 -13.28
CA THR A 18 -2.06 2.90 -12.53
C THR A 18 -1.81 1.70 -13.43
N VAL A 19 -1.37 0.61 -12.84
CA VAL A 19 -1.20 -0.68 -13.51
C VAL A 19 -2.24 -1.63 -12.93
N GLU A 20 -2.82 -2.46 -13.76
CA GLU A 20 -3.71 -3.53 -13.33
C GLU A 20 -2.87 -4.73 -12.92
N VAL A 21 -3.01 -5.16 -11.68
CA VAL A 21 -2.35 -6.33 -11.11
C VAL A 21 -3.44 -7.18 -10.48
N ASN A 22 -3.59 -8.44 -10.92
CA ASN A 22 -4.61 -9.36 -10.42
C ASN A 22 -6.01 -8.71 -10.35
N GLN A 23 -6.45 -8.10 -11.46
CA GLN A 23 -7.74 -7.39 -11.61
C GLN A 23 -7.93 -6.17 -10.67
N GLN A 24 -6.87 -5.71 -10.02
CA GLN A 24 -6.89 -4.52 -9.16
C GLN A 24 -6.02 -3.41 -9.74
N ARG A 25 -6.55 -2.19 -9.76
CA ARG A 25 -5.77 -1.01 -10.16
C ARG A 25 -4.86 -0.58 -9.02
N GLN A 26 -3.56 -0.76 -9.19
CA GLN A 26 -2.52 -0.35 -8.28
C GLN A 26 -1.81 0.92 -8.74
N GLN A 27 -1.36 1.75 -7.80
CA GLN A 27 -0.57 2.95 -8.11
C GLN A 27 0.89 2.55 -8.33
N THR A 28 1.53 3.13 -9.35
CA THR A 28 2.97 2.91 -9.56
C THR A 28 3.80 3.70 -8.57
N THR A 29 4.98 3.21 -8.22
CA THR A 29 5.93 3.91 -7.36
C THR A 29 7.31 4.01 -7.99
N LYS A 30 7.96 5.15 -7.78
CA LYS A 30 9.37 5.38 -8.10
C LYS A 30 10.25 5.31 -6.84
N THR A 31 9.65 5.31 -5.65
CA THR A 31 10.35 5.28 -4.37
C THR A 31 10.14 3.94 -3.68
N VAL A 32 11.05 3.61 -2.77
CA VAL A 32 10.88 2.43 -1.93
C VAL A 32 9.67 2.64 -1.03
N VAL A 33 8.71 1.73 -1.11
CA VAL A 33 7.53 1.66 -0.24
C VAL A 33 7.47 0.28 0.40
N GLU A 34 6.97 0.21 1.62
CA GLU A 34 6.84 -1.06 2.34
C GLU A 34 5.38 -1.30 2.73
N LEU A 35 4.96 -2.56 2.75
CA LEU A 35 3.64 -2.97 3.21
C LEU A 35 3.46 -2.60 4.69
N GLY A 36 2.31 -2.04 5.06
CA GLY A 36 2.00 -1.69 6.45
C GLY A 36 2.55 -0.34 6.93
N VAL A 37 3.33 0.39 6.12
CA VAL A 37 3.76 1.76 6.48
C VAL A 37 2.65 2.78 6.21
N ILE A 38 2.75 3.91 6.89
CA ILE A 38 1.83 5.04 6.74
C ILE A 38 2.58 6.23 6.14
N GLY A 39 1.95 6.90 5.20
CA GLY A 39 2.54 8.06 4.53
C GLY A 39 1.54 8.93 3.80
N LYS A 40 2.07 9.92 3.13
CA LYS A 40 1.32 10.87 2.29
C LYS A 40 1.56 10.60 0.82
N ILE A 41 0.52 10.76 0.02
CA ILE A 41 0.63 10.78 -1.44
C ILE A 41 0.69 12.24 -1.86
N THR A 42 1.83 12.65 -2.41
CA THR A 42 2.00 13.95 -3.04
C THR A 42 1.72 13.80 -4.53
N LYS A 43 0.77 14.60 -5.02
CA LYS A 43 0.45 14.62 -6.45
C LYS A 43 1.55 15.36 -7.20
N GLY A 44 2.25 14.66 -8.06
CA GLY A 44 3.18 15.25 -9.02
C GLY A 44 2.52 15.44 -10.38
N ILE A 45 3.18 16.21 -11.28
CA ILE A 45 2.68 16.44 -12.65
C ILE A 45 2.64 15.13 -13.43
N GLU A 46 3.68 14.30 -13.30
CA GLU A 46 3.77 13.03 -14.02
C GLU A 46 3.39 11.81 -13.18
N ILE A 47 3.78 11.76 -11.93
CA ILE A 47 3.62 10.60 -11.03
C ILE A 47 3.33 11.07 -9.61
N ASN A 48 2.43 10.37 -8.95
CA ASN A 48 2.22 10.50 -7.51
C ASN A 48 3.40 9.88 -6.76
N THR A 49 3.96 10.62 -5.80
CA THR A 49 5.04 10.13 -4.95
C THR A 49 4.49 9.81 -3.57
N PHE A 50 4.77 8.62 -3.08
CA PHE A 50 4.49 8.25 -1.70
C PHE A 50 5.68 8.61 -0.81
N GLN A 51 5.41 9.31 0.28
CA GLN A 51 6.39 9.66 1.30
C GLN A 51 5.98 9.04 2.63
N THR A 52 6.78 8.11 3.14
CA THR A 52 6.57 7.52 4.46
C THR A 52 6.66 8.60 5.53
N THR A 53 5.65 8.69 6.38
CA THR A 53 5.61 9.64 7.51
C THR A 53 5.76 8.94 8.85
N THR A 54 5.30 7.70 8.97
CA THR A 54 5.46 6.90 10.19
C THR A 54 5.42 5.41 9.89
N VAL A 55 6.08 4.66 10.75
CA VAL A 55 6.13 3.20 10.73
C VAL A 55 5.51 2.70 12.04
N PRO A 56 4.25 2.23 12.02
CA PRO A 56 3.59 1.68 13.20
C PRO A 56 4.35 0.47 13.75
N VAL A 57 4.13 0.15 15.02
CA VAL A 57 4.63 -1.08 15.63
C VAL A 57 3.51 -2.10 15.64
N TYR A 58 3.70 -3.22 14.94
CA TYR A 58 2.77 -4.36 14.98
C TYR A 58 3.36 -5.42 15.94
N LYS A 59 2.82 -5.51 17.14
CA LYS A 59 3.24 -6.53 18.11
C LYS A 59 2.66 -7.90 17.78
N GLN A 60 1.45 -7.92 17.24
CA GLN A 60 0.82 -9.12 16.70
C GLN A 60 1.13 -9.25 15.21
N LYS A 61 1.25 -10.50 14.76
CA LYS A 61 1.47 -10.82 13.35
C LYS A 61 0.23 -10.46 12.53
N ILE A 62 0.42 -9.75 11.40
CA ILE A 62 -0.67 -9.38 10.49
C ILE A 62 -0.71 -10.37 9.33
N ARG A 63 -1.83 -11.04 9.13
CA ARG A 63 -1.99 -11.98 8.01
C ARG A 63 -1.93 -11.25 6.67
N VAL A 64 -1.17 -11.81 5.73
CA VAL A 64 -0.95 -11.28 4.39
C VAL A 64 -1.27 -12.35 3.35
N SER A 65 -1.95 -12.00 2.26
CA SER A 65 -1.96 -12.79 1.03
C SER A 65 -0.67 -12.52 0.27
N ALA A 66 -0.08 -13.55 -0.29
CA ALA A 66 1.13 -13.46 -1.09
C ALA A 66 0.98 -14.34 -2.33
N ASP A 67 0.68 -13.71 -3.46
CA ASP A 67 0.50 -14.40 -4.75
C ASP A 67 1.73 -14.18 -5.62
N ILE A 68 2.29 -15.25 -6.19
CA ILE A 68 3.34 -15.12 -7.19
C ILE A 68 2.69 -15.02 -8.57
N LEU A 69 2.92 -13.90 -9.22
CA LEU A 69 2.39 -13.60 -10.55
C LEU A 69 3.52 -13.51 -11.57
N ALA A 70 3.26 -13.97 -12.79
CA ALA A 70 4.18 -13.78 -13.91
C ALA A 70 4.15 -12.34 -14.41
N PHE A 71 5.30 -11.78 -14.79
CA PHE A 71 5.33 -10.50 -15.47
C PHE A 71 4.63 -10.57 -16.84
N ASP A 72 3.94 -9.49 -17.17
CA ASP A 72 3.57 -9.08 -18.52
C ASP A 72 4.34 -7.83 -18.93
N ASP A 73 4.17 -7.35 -20.17
CA ASP A 73 4.87 -6.16 -20.68
C ASP A 73 4.67 -4.93 -19.79
N ASN A 74 3.46 -4.72 -19.29
CA ASN A 74 3.13 -3.53 -18.50
C ASN A 74 3.76 -3.59 -17.12
N THR A 75 3.65 -4.72 -16.44
CA THR A 75 4.20 -4.93 -15.10
C THR A 75 5.72 -4.99 -15.13
N PHE A 76 6.33 -5.61 -16.15
CA PHE A 76 7.78 -5.62 -16.32
C PHE A 76 8.35 -4.22 -16.58
N ASN A 77 7.75 -3.45 -17.50
CA ASN A 77 8.17 -2.08 -17.78
C ASN A 77 8.03 -1.20 -16.53
N THR A 78 6.96 -1.39 -15.75
CA THR A 78 6.75 -0.67 -14.48
C THR A 78 7.82 -1.02 -13.46
N TYR A 79 8.15 -2.31 -13.31
CA TYR A 79 9.24 -2.79 -12.46
C TYR A 79 10.59 -2.22 -12.89
N ALA A 80 10.91 -2.28 -14.18
CA ALA A 80 12.18 -1.80 -14.71
C ALA A 80 12.37 -0.29 -14.43
N GLN A 81 11.33 0.51 -14.65
CA GLN A 81 11.35 1.94 -14.30
C GLN A 81 11.52 2.17 -12.79
N ALA A 82 10.80 1.41 -11.96
CA ALA A 82 10.92 1.50 -10.51
C ALA A 82 12.33 1.12 -10.03
N ALA A 83 12.92 0.05 -10.55
CA ALA A 83 14.26 -0.38 -10.22
C ALA A 83 15.31 0.70 -10.51
N LEU A 84 15.26 1.30 -11.70
CA LEU A 84 16.14 2.40 -12.09
C LEU A 84 16.00 3.61 -11.15
N GLN A 85 14.79 4.02 -10.83
CA GLN A 85 14.51 5.16 -9.94
C GLN A 85 14.94 4.91 -8.49
N GLN A 86 14.95 3.65 -8.06
CA GLN A 86 15.40 3.20 -6.73
C GLN A 86 16.89 2.87 -6.70
N ASN A 87 17.65 3.17 -7.77
CA ASN A 87 19.08 2.84 -7.92
C ASN A 87 19.36 1.33 -7.72
N LYS A 88 18.44 0.47 -8.14
CA LYS A 88 18.57 -0.98 -8.10
C LYS A 88 18.81 -1.55 -9.50
N LYS A 89 19.64 -2.59 -9.59
CA LYS A 89 19.90 -3.29 -10.86
C LYS A 89 18.68 -4.16 -11.24
N ILE A 90 18.34 -4.15 -12.52
CA ILE A 90 17.39 -5.11 -13.09
C ILE A 90 18.10 -6.46 -13.13
N LYS A 91 17.59 -7.44 -12.38
CA LYS A 91 18.21 -8.77 -12.20
C LYS A 91 17.63 -9.86 -13.09
N ILE A 92 16.61 -9.54 -13.88
CA ILE A 92 15.87 -10.48 -14.71
C ILE A 92 15.83 -10.02 -16.15
N THR A 93 15.82 -11.00 -17.06
CA THR A 93 15.52 -10.78 -18.48
C THR A 93 14.07 -11.18 -18.72
N TYR A 94 13.32 -10.32 -19.39
CA TYR A 94 11.94 -10.56 -19.75
C TYR A 94 11.82 -10.67 -21.28
N ILE A 95 11.15 -11.73 -21.72
CA ILE A 95 10.81 -11.99 -23.12
C ILE A 95 9.36 -12.43 -23.13
N ASP A 96 8.49 -11.69 -23.83
CA ASP A 96 7.05 -11.96 -23.81
C ASP A 96 6.66 -13.31 -24.42
N SER A 97 7.40 -13.76 -25.44
CA SER A 97 7.11 -14.99 -26.17
C SER A 97 7.49 -16.30 -25.45
N VAL A 98 8.16 -16.24 -24.30
CA VAL A 98 8.56 -17.46 -23.57
C VAL A 98 7.48 -17.91 -22.60
N ALA A 99 7.32 -19.25 -22.50
CA ALA A 99 6.34 -19.84 -21.60
C ALA A 99 6.65 -19.62 -20.11
N ASN A 100 7.93 -19.67 -19.73
CA ASN A 100 8.38 -19.47 -18.34
C ASN A 100 8.84 -18.04 -18.13
N LYS A 101 7.87 -17.16 -17.85
CA LYS A 101 8.14 -15.75 -17.52
C LYS A 101 8.65 -15.63 -16.09
N PRO A 102 9.55 -14.67 -15.81
CA PRO A 102 9.93 -14.35 -14.44
C PRO A 102 8.72 -13.88 -13.64
N GLY A 103 8.73 -14.12 -12.32
CA GLY A 103 7.64 -13.78 -11.42
C GLY A 103 7.98 -12.64 -10.48
N TYR A 104 6.94 -12.11 -9.83
CA TYR A 104 7.01 -11.15 -8.72
C TYR A 104 5.95 -11.49 -7.67
N ALA A 105 6.12 -11.00 -6.46
CA ALA A 105 5.13 -11.18 -5.40
C ALA A 105 4.14 -10.02 -5.37
N ASN A 106 2.84 -10.35 -5.31
CA ASN A 106 1.74 -9.44 -5.01
C ASN A 106 1.27 -9.71 -3.59
N LEU A 107 1.52 -8.78 -2.69
CA LEU A 107 1.26 -8.88 -1.25
C LEU A 107 0.06 -8.02 -0.89
N GLN A 108 -0.87 -8.56 -0.07
CA GLN A 108 -2.03 -7.79 0.42
C GLN A 108 -2.32 -8.11 1.88
N ILE A 109 -2.55 -7.09 2.70
CA ILE A 109 -3.03 -7.25 4.07
C ILE A 109 -4.43 -7.85 4.03
N LEU A 110 -4.60 -9.03 4.62
CA LEU A 110 -5.88 -9.71 4.76
C LEU A 110 -6.57 -9.32 6.06
N ASP A 111 -5.84 -9.32 7.16
CA ASP A 111 -6.38 -9.08 8.49
C ASP A 111 -6.40 -7.58 8.82
N LYS A 112 -7.46 -6.92 8.35
CA LYS A 112 -7.69 -5.49 8.63
C LYS A 112 -8.07 -5.24 10.09
N VAL A 113 -8.72 -6.19 10.74
CA VAL A 113 -9.13 -6.08 12.16
C VAL A 113 -7.90 -6.02 13.02
N GLN A 114 -6.96 -6.94 12.83
CA GLN A 114 -5.70 -6.94 13.58
C GLN A 114 -4.89 -5.65 13.35
N VAL A 115 -4.88 -5.12 12.11
CA VAL A 115 -4.25 -3.81 11.84
C VAL A 115 -4.89 -2.69 12.64
N LEU A 116 -6.23 -2.65 12.71
CA LEU A 116 -6.96 -1.63 13.46
C LEU A 116 -6.69 -1.72 14.96
N ASP A 117 -6.66 -2.94 15.50
CA ASP A 117 -6.36 -3.20 16.91
C ASP A 117 -4.94 -2.74 17.25
N GLU A 118 -3.96 -3.07 16.42
CA GLU A 118 -2.58 -2.64 16.60
C GLU A 118 -2.42 -1.11 16.49
N LEU A 119 -3.05 -0.45 15.51
CA LEU A 119 -3.00 1.00 15.35
C LEU A 119 -3.68 1.76 16.51
N ASN A 120 -4.68 1.16 17.16
CA ASN A 120 -5.37 1.73 18.31
C ASN A 120 -4.72 1.33 19.65
N ALA A 121 -3.74 0.44 19.63
CA ALA A 121 -3.09 -0.07 20.83
C ALA A 121 -2.21 0.99 21.52
N PRO A 122 -1.97 0.88 22.84
CA PRO A 122 -1.21 1.87 23.61
C PRO A 122 0.21 2.14 23.06
N HIS A 123 0.87 1.15 22.49
CA HIS A 123 2.21 1.29 21.93
C HIS A 123 2.25 2.11 20.64
N ASN A 124 1.10 2.35 19.98
CA ASN A 124 0.94 3.22 18.81
C ASN A 124 0.22 4.54 19.13
N THR A 125 0.07 4.93 20.39
CA THR A 125 -0.62 6.19 20.79
C THR A 125 -0.04 7.41 20.07
N GLY A 126 1.29 7.50 19.93
CA GLY A 126 1.94 8.59 19.20
C GLY A 126 1.58 8.62 17.72
N VAL A 127 1.53 7.45 17.08
CA VAL A 127 1.08 7.29 15.69
C VAL A 127 -0.38 7.72 15.55
N ASN A 128 -1.25 7.24 16.43
CA ASN A 128 -2.67 7.57 16.42
C ASN A 128 -2.92 9.09 16.58
N THR A 129 -2.25 9.72 17.55
CA THR A 129 -2.33 11.17 17.76
C THR A 129 -1.82 11.97 16.55
N TYR A 130 -0.72 11.54 15.95
CA TYR A 130 -0.21 12.16 14.72
C TYR A 130 -1.24 12.09 13.59
N LEU A 131 -1.85 10.92 13.36
CA LEU A 131 -2.82 10.71 12.31
C LEU A 131 -4.11 11.52 12.50
N GLN A 132 -4.55 11.75 13.73
CA GLN A 132 -5.70 12.60 14.02
C GLN A 132 -5.50 14.04 13.52
N ASN A 133 -4.27 14.54 13.56
CA ASN A 133 -3.91 15.88 13.12
C ASN A 133 -3.47 15.95 11.65
N ALA A 134 -3.18 14.81 11.03
CA ALA A 134 -2.64 14.69 9.67
C ALA A 134 -3.57 13.84 8.78
N THR A 135 -4.69 14.41 8.37
CA THR A 135 -5.82 13.70 7.74
C THR A 135 -5.55 13.11 6.34
N ASN A 136 -4.46 13.51 5.68
CA ASN A 136 -4.11 13.05 4.31
C ASN A 136 -3.16 11.85 4.30
N ASN A 137 -2.90 11.25 5.46
CA ASN A 137 -2.10 10.04 5.53
C ASN A 137 -2.93 8.82 5.13
N VAL A 138 -2.26 7.87 4.49
CA VAL A 138 -2.82 6.59 4.07
C VAL A 138 -1.91 5.45 4.51
N LEU A 139 -2.49 4.28 4.70
CA LEU A 139 -1.78 3.03 4.98
C LEU A 139 -1.50 2.29 3.67
N ILE A 140 -0.29 1.77 3.46
CA ILE A 140 -0.01 0.82 2.39
C ILE A 140 -0.61 -0.53 2.76
N THR A 141 -1.61 -0.97 2.00
CA THR A 141 -2.34 -2.23 2.25
C THR A 141 -2.02 -3.32 1.24
N GLY A 142 -1.40 -2.97 0.13
CA GLY A 142 -0.94 -3.92 -0.88
C GLY A 142 0.34 -3.42 -1.54
N LEU A 143 1.14 -4.35 -2.02
CA LEU A 143 2.46 -4.11 -2.59
C LEU A 143 2.77 -5.17 -3.65
N SER A 144 3.06 -4.75 -4.90
CA SER A 144 3.68 -5.64 -5.86
C SER A 144 5.18 -5.34 -5.91
N ALA A 145 5.99 -6.35 -5.66
CA ALA A 145 7.43 -6.19 -5.56
C ALA A 145 8.18 -7.39 -6.15
N TYR A 146 9.31 -7.11 -6.78
CA TYR A 146 10.24 -8.14 -7.18
C TYR A 146 11.17 -8.47 -6.00
N PHE A 147 11.25 -9.74 -5.69
CA PHE A 147 12.21 -10.35 -4.77
C PHE A 147 13.19 -11.20 -5.57
N ASP A 148 14.31 -11.60 -4.99
CA ASP A 148 15.20 -12.53 -5.67
C ASP A 148 14.58 -13.94 -5.81
N ALA A 149 15.19 -14.79 -6.64
CA ALA A 149 14.63 -16.09 -6.96
C ALA A 149 14.46 -17.01 -5.75
N ILE A 150 15.34 -16.91 -4.76
CA ILE A 150 15.29 -17.72 -3.52
C ILE A 150 14.11 -17.23 -2.67
N GLU A 151 13.99 -15.92 -2.48
CA GLU A 151 12.92 -15.31 -1.71
C GLU A 151 11.55 -15.58 -2.36
N LEU A 152 11.43 -15.45 -3.70
CA LEU A 152 10.20 -15.80 -4.43
C LEU A 152 9.84 -17.28 -4.28
N SER A 153 10.82 -18.18 -4.37
CA SER A 153 10.59 -19.61 -4.15
C SER A 153 10.12 -19.90 -2.73
N ASN A 154 10.69 -19.23 -1.71
CA ASN A 154 10.25 -19.38 -0.33
C ASN A 154 8.81 -18.85 -0.16
N ILE A 155 8.49 -17.67 -0.71
CA ILE A 155 7.13 -17.11 -0.65
C ILE A 155 6.13 -18.06 -1.31
N SER A 156 6.46 -18.64 -2.47
CA SER A 156 5.56 -19.57 -3.19
C SER A 156 5.29 -20.88 -2.45
N GLN A 157 6.18 -21.29 -1.56
CA GLN A 157 6.04 -22.52 -0.76
C GLN A 157 5.29 -22.29 0.56
N ALA A 158 5.07 -21.04 0.96
CA ALA A 158 4.41 -20.71 2.20
C ALA A 158 2.90 -20.99 2.13
N GLU A 159 2.36 -21.67 3.12
CA GLU A 159 0.91 -21.86 3.31
C GLU A 159 0.28 -20.63 3.98
N GLU A 160 1.07 -19.96 4.81
CA GLU A 160 0.68 -18.73 5.49
C GLU A 160 1.82 -17.72 5.48
N VAL A 161 1.46 -16.45 5.31
CA VAL A 161 2.41 -15.34 5.30
C VAL A 161 1.94 -14.29 6.31
N TYR A 162 2.87 -13.82 7.14
CA TYR A 162 2.58 -12.81 8.14
C TYR A 162 3.55 -11.63 8.03
N LEU A 163 3.02 -10.42 8.09
CA LEU A 163 3.82 -9.21 8.29
C LEU A 163 4.20 -9.11 9.76
N ILE A 164 5.50 -8.97 10.03
CA ILE A 164 6.06 -8.88 11.38
C ILE A 164 7.03 -7.69 11.50
N ASN A 165 7.17 -7.16 12.72
CA ASN A 165 8.27 -6.25 13.06
C ASN A 165 9.47 -7.09 13.54
N ASN A 166 10.35 -7.47 12.63
CA ASN A 166 11.55 -8.23 12.95
C ASN A 166 12.65 -7.34 13.57
N LYS A 167 12.69 -6.06 13.20
CA LYS A 167 13.63 -5.06 13.72
C LYS A 167 12.91 -3.74 13.95
N PRO A 168 13.43 -2.85 14.81
CA PRO A 168 12.84 -1.53 15.00
C PRO A 168 12.63 -0.80 13.67
N LYS A 169 11.40 -0.38 13.40
CA LYS A 169 10.99 0.35 12.19
C LYS A 169 11.25 -0.38 10.86
N LYS A 170 11.32 -1.71 10.89
CA LYS A 170 11.46 -2.54 9.68
C LYS A 170 10.47 -3.68 9.72
N TYR A 171 9.90 -3.96 8.55
CA TYR A 171 8.99 -5.08 8.37
C TYR A 171 9.63 -6.21 7.59
N SER A 172 9.22 -7.42 7.94
CA SER A 172 9.58 -8.64 7.23
C SER A 172 8.34 -9.50 7.05
N LEU A 173 8.40 -10.43 6.11
CA LEU A 173 7.43 -11.49 5.96
C LEU A 173 7.93 -12.73 6.69
N GLU A 174 7.17 -13.22 7.66
CA GLU A 174 7.37 -14.54 8.23
C GLU A 174 6.58 -15.55 7.41
N LEU A 175 7.26 -16.55 6.88
CA LEU A 175 6.71 -17.59 6.05
C LEU A 175 6.48 -18.85 6.87
N VAL A 176 5.27 -19.39 6.83
CA VAL A 176 4.85 -20.54 7.62
C VAL A 176 4.47 -21.68 6.67
N LYS A 177 4.90 -22.90 7.00
CA LYS A 177 4.56 -24.14 6.33
C LYS A 177 4.32 -25.24 7.35
N SER A 178 3.23 -25.98 7.20
CA SER A 178 2.80 -27.02 8.15
C SER A 178 2.75 -26.51 9.60
N GLY A 179 2.23 -25.29 9.79
CA GLY A 179 2.08 -24.62 11.08
C GLY A 179 3.38 -24.14 11.75
N LYS A 180 4.54 -24.20 11.05
CA LYS A 180 5.85 -23.79 11.59
C LYS A 180 6.49 -22.70 10.72
N PRO A 181 7.05 -21.64 11.34
CA PRO A 181 7.89 -20.69 10.60
C PRO A 181 9.11 -21.39 10.01
N PHE A 182 9.38 -21.16 8.71
CA PHE A 182 10.55 -21.76 8.05
C PHE A 182 11.47 -20.72 7.38
N ALA A 183 10.97 -19.51 7.10
CA ALA A 183 11.79 -18.44 6.54
C ALA A 183 11.28 -17.06 6.95
N ILE A 184 12.19 -16.08 6.93
CA ILE A 184 11.88 -14.65 7.11
C ILE A 184 12.43 -13.90 5.90
N VAL A 185 11.59 -13.14 5.20
CA VAL A 185 11.93 -12.35 4.02
C VAL A 185 11.88 -10.87 4.37
N ASP A 186 13.00 -10.17 4.15
CA ASP A 186 13.13 -8.73 4.41
C ASP A 186 12.53 -7.93 3.23
N ILE A 187 11.39 -7.27 3.45
CA ILE A 187 10.69 -6.49 2.41
C ILE A 187 11.57 -5.36 1.86
N SER A 188 12.48 -4.79 2.67
CA SER A 188 13.34 -3.68 2.24
C SER A 188 14.35 -4.06 1.14
N LYS A 189 14.62 -5.35 0.97
CA LYS A 189 15.49 -5.86 -0.10
C LYS A 189 14.79 -5.98 -1.45
N SER A 190 13.47 -5.99 -1.47
CA SER A 190 12.69 -6.08 -2.70
C SER A 190 12.76 -4.81 -3.54
N VAL A 191 12.21 -4.88 -4.75
CA VAL A 191 11.97 -3.72 -5.61
C VAL A 191 10.47 -3.54 -5.74
N PRO A 192 9.84 -2.71 -4.89
CA PRO A 192 8.43 -2.38 -5.03
C PRO A 192 8.21 -1.53 -6.30
N PHE A 193 7.18 -1.84 -7.06
CA PHE A 193 6.87 -1.12 -8.29
C PHE A 193 5.40 -0.67 -8.38
N THR A 194 4.48 -1.34 -7.65
CA THR A 194 3.11 -0.85 -7.47
C THR A 194 2.64 -1.05 -6.03
N TYR A 195 1.63 -0.26 -5.62
CA TYR A 195 1.05 -0.34 -4.28
C TYR A 195 -0.43 0.04 -4.27
N THR A 196 -1.14 -0.43 -3.24
CA THR A 196 -2.49 0.01 -2.90
C THR A 196 -2.52 0.65 -1.53
N THR A 197 -3.48 1.55 -1.32
CA THR A 197 -3.61 2.29 -0.06
C THR A 197 -5.02 2.27 0.47
N ALA A 198 -5.14 2.39 1.80
CA ALA A 198 -6.40 2.67 2.47
C ALA A 198 -6.31 3.95 3.30
N SER A 199 -7.42 4.68 3.36
CA SER A 199 -7.61 5.84 4.23
C SER A 199 -8.23 5.42 5.54
N PHE A 200 -8.00 6.20 6.60
CA PHE A 200 -8.54 5.96 7.93
C PHE A 200 -9.94 6.58 8.08
N CYS A 201 -10.87 5.83 8.66
CA CYS A 201 -12.15 6.31 9.15
C CYS A 201 -12.15 6.34 10.66
N TRP A 202 -12.51 7.48 11.22
CA TRP A 202 -12.45 7.78 12.64
C TRP A 202 -13.82 7.77 13.27
N LYS A 203 -13.92 7.28 14.51
CA LYS A 203 -15.09 7.39 15.38
C LYS A 203 -14.73 8.02 16.71
N LYS A 204 -15.75 8.54 17.40
CA LYS A 204 -15.64 9.03 18.78
C LYS A 204 -16.64 8.29 19.65
N GLU A 205 -16.15 7.53 20.60
CA GLU A 205 -16.96 6.80 21.56
C GLU A 205 -16.54 7.17 22.98
N ARG A 206 -17.49 7.54 23.82
CA ARG A 206 -17.22 7.91 25.23
C ARG A 206 -16.06 8.91 25.38
N GLY A 207 -15.95 9.89 24.47
CA GLY A 207 -14.89 10.89 24.48
C GLY A 207 -13.57 10.45 23.86
N LYS A 208 -13.34 9.16 23.62
CA LYS A 208 -12.12 8.63 22.99
C LYS A 208 -12.27 8.59 21.47
N ILE A 209 -11.27 9.09 20.75
CA ILE A 209 -11.19 9.02 19.29
C ILE A 209 -10.31 7.83 18.93
N SER A 210 -10.81 7.00 18.01
CA SER A 210 -10.11 5.81 17.52
C SER A 210 -10.31 5.61 16.02
N ILE A 211 -9.43 4.84 15.39
CA ILE A 211 -9.59 4.40 14.00
C ILE A 211 -10.64 3.30 14.00
N ALA A 212 -11.77 3.52 13.30
CA ALA A 212 -12.89 2.58 13.25
C ALA A 212 -12.81 1.62 12.07
N ASN A 213 -12.27 2.10 10.94
CA ASN A 213 -12.19 1.29 9.71
C ASN A 213 -11.11 1.84 8.76
N LEU A 214 -10.75 1.01 7.79
CA LEU A 214 -9.92 1.34 6.63
C LEU A 214 -10.80 1.34 5.37
N THR A 215 -10.69 2.38 4.53
CA THR A 215 -11.44 2.47 3.27
C THR A 215 -10.51 2.65 2.09
N TYR A 216 -10.84 2.02 0.97
CA TYR A 216 -10.13 2.20 -0.28
C TYR A 216 -10.57 3.49 -1.00
N LYS A 217 -9.86 3.85 -2.08
CA LYS A 217 -10.07 5.13 -2.80
C LYS A 217 -11.52 5.34 -3.28
N SER A 218 -12.21 4.27 -3.67
CA SER A 218 -13.59 4.29 -4.18
C SER A 218 -14.65 4.23 -3.09
N GLU A 219 -14.26 4.00 -1.83
CA GLU A 219 -15.18 3.79 -0.72
C GLU A 219 -15.33 5.03 0.15
N THR A 220 -16.48 5.13 0.79
CA THR A 220 -16.76 6.13 1.82
C THR A 220 -16.68 5.49 3.21
N CYS A 221 -16.46 6.31 4.22
CA CYS A 221 -16.55 5.84 5.60
C CYS A 221 -17.98 5.40 5.93
N ALA A 222 -18.10 4.35 6.72
CA ALA A 222 -19.40 3.87 7.23
C ALA A 222 -20.12 4.96 8.05
N ARG A 223 -21.41 4.75 8.29
CA ARG A 223 -22.25 5.69 9.08
C ARG A 223 -21.55 6.02 10.41
N GLU A 224 -21.62 7.30 10.82
CA GLU A 224 -21.03 7.83 12.06
C GLU A 224 -19.48 7.77 12.14
N THR A 225 -18.82 7.47 11.02
CA THR A 225 -17.38 7.54 10.92
C THR A 225 -16.93 8.55 9.86
N TYR A 226 -15.77 9.17 10.03
CA TYR A 226 -15.33 10.27 9.16
C TYR A 226 -13.84 10.15 8.82
N LYS A 227 -13.47 10.49 7.57
CA LYS A 227 -12.05 10.62 7.17
C LYS A 227 -11.34 11.77 7.89
N ASN A 228 -12.08 12.81 8.29
CA ASN A 228 -11.53 13.96 9.00
C ASN A 228 -12.05 14.00 10.46
N VAL A 229 -11.14 13.90 11.41
CA VAL A 229 -11.40 13.92 12.85
C VAL A 229 -12.14 15.19 13.30
N ALA A 230 -11.89 16.33 12.66
CA ALA A 230 -12.57 17.59 12.99
C ALA A 230 -14.10 17.48 12.85
N LYS A 231 -14.60 16.58 12.01
CA LYS A 231 -16.05 16.34 11.85
C LYS A 231 -16.68 15.64 13.05
N LEU A 232 -15.90 14.90 13.86
CA LEU A 232 -16.36 14.22 15.08
C LEU A 232 -16.70 15.20 16.22
N ASN A 233 -16.15 16.41 16.17
CA ASN A 233 -16.36 17.44 17.20
C ASN A 233 -17.43 18.47 16.82
N LYS A 234 -18.02 18.37 15.61
CA LYS A 234 -19.15 19.22 15.24
C LYS A 234 -20.35 18.79 16.07
N LYS A 235 -20.76 19.62 17.05
CA LYS A 235 -22.06 19.51 17.71
C LYS A 235 -23.13 19.59 16.60
N ILE A 236 -23.99 18.58 16.50
CA ILE A 236 -25.18 18.64 15.65
C ILE A 236 -26.04 19.73 16.28
N ASN A 237 -26.17 20.87 15.62
CA ASN A 237 -27.02 21.95 16.08
C ASN A 237 -28.45 21.57 15.72
N TYR A 238 -29.19 20.95 16.67
CA TYR A 238 -30.57 20.51 16.51
C TYR A 238 -31.57 21.67 16.37
N TYR A 239 -31.11 22.94 16.42
CA TYR A 239 -31.96 24.13 16.37
C TYR A 239 -31.96 24.84 15.00
N LYS A 240 -31.74 24.12 13.90
CA LYS A 240 -31.97 24.65 12.56
C LYS A 240 -33.14 23.93 11.94
N TYR A 241 -34.33 24.24 12.40
CA TYR A 241 -35.60 24.10 11.71
C TYR A 241 -36.43 25.37 12.00
#